data_b5dfafdf175be6ba6ef56879bb3d5386
#
_entry.id   b5dfafdf175be6ba6ef56879bb3d5386
#
_cell.length_a   1.000
_cell.length_b   1.000
_cell.length_c   1.000
_cell.angle_alpha   90.00
_cell.angle_beta   90.00
_cell.angle_gamma   90.00
#
_symmetry.space_group_name_H-M   'P 1'
#
loop_
_entity.id
_entity.type
_entity.pdbx_description
1 polymer ?
#
loop_
_entity_poly.entity_id
_entity_poly.type
_entity_poly.pdbx_seq_one_letter_code
_entity_poly.pdbx_strand_id
1 'polypeptide(L)'
;MNKSIVLYLLLAGLLTCFSCTHTKQQPEEEGVDSEWLDSLQHVYQYGICIDSLDVTEYKMRNGDNPAAIFSALGFSALKADSITKASIHVLNPTKLRAGMNYYTFTTQDSVADIRYIAFAKSLVDYAVIDLTGDSILAYEFNKPITIKRHYTE
;
A
#
# COMPACT_ATOMS: atom_id res chain seq x y z
N MET A 1 -17.56 -73.26 -40.63
CA MET A 1 -17.56 -72.01 -39.85
C MET A 1 -16.43 -71.16 -40.41
N ASN A 2 -16.75 -70.13 -41.21
CA ASN A 2 -15.80 -69.39 -42.04
C ASN A 2 -14.88 -68.52 -41.18
N LYS A 3 -13.56 -68.72 -41.33
CA LYS A 3 -12.56 -67.92 -40.65
C LYS A 3 -12.73 -66.38 -40.82
N SER A 4 -13.38 -65.98 -41.91
CA SER A 4 -13.69 -64.58 -42.19
C SER A 4 -14.75 -63.98 -41.22
N ILE A 5 -15.73 -64.78 -40.79
CA ILE A 5 -16.78 -64.30 -39.87
C ILE A 5 -16.23 -64.09 -38.48
N VAL A 6 -15.27 -64.92 -38.02
CA VAL A 6 -14.61 -64.77 -36.73
C VAL A 6 -13.72 -63.54 -36.73
N LEU A 7 -13.07 -63.23 -37.86
CA LEU A 7 -12.25 -62.05 -38.02
C LEU A 7 -13.09 -60.76 -37.98
N TYR A 8 -14.30 -60.75 -38.60
CA TYR A 8 -15.20 -59.61 -38.56
C TYR A 8 -15.81 -59.37 -37.16
N LEU A 9 -16.10 -60.44 -36.41
CA LEU A 9 -16.58 -60.33 -35.02
C LEU A 9 -15.51 -59.83 -34.06
N LEU A 10 -14.23 -60.20 -34.27
CA LEU A 10 -13.10 -59.67 -33.50
C LEU A 10 -12.83 -58.18 -33.84
N LEU A 11 -12.97 -57.80 -35.09
CA LEU A 11 -12.79 -56.41 -35.52
C LEU A 11 -13.91 -55.50 -35.03
N ALA A 12 -15.16 -56.00 -34.96
CA ALA A 12 -16.33 -55.24 -34.44
C ALA A 12 -16.25 -55.05 -32.90
N GLY A 13 -15.60 -55.96 -32.18
CA GLY A 13 -15.41 -55.85 -30.72
C GLY A 13 -14.37 -54.82 -30.30
N LEU A 14 -13.50 -54.39 -31.22
CA LEU A 14 -12.40 -53.41 -30.88
C LEU A 14 -12.83 -51.96 -31.04
N LEU A 15 -14.00 -51.71 -31.62
CA LEU A 15 -14.50 -50.34 -31.92
C LEU A 15 -15.39 -49.74 -30.83
N THR A 16 -15.68 -50.43 -29.74
CA THR A 16 -16.59 -49.95 -28.69
C THR A 16 -15.90 -49.39 -27.43
N CYS A 17 -14.57 -49.28 -27.38
CA CYS A 17 -13.84 -48.82 -26.19
C CYS A 17 -13.27 -47.41 -26.31
N PHE A 18 -13.66 -46.57 -27.28
CA PHE A 18 -13.25 -45.17 -27.34
C PHE A 18 -14.42 -44.22 -27.15
N SER A 19 -15.15 -44.37 -26.05
CA SER A 19 -15.97 -43.29 -25.53
C SER A 19 -15.18 -42.66 -24.34
N CYS A 20 -14.08 -42.00 -24.64
CA CYS A 20 -13.51 -41.02 -23.72
C CYS A 20 -14.46 -39.82 -23.72
N THR A 21 -15.35 -39.79 -22.76
CA THR A 21 -15.96 -38.56 -22.30
C THR A 21 -14.81 -37.67 -21.84
N HIS A 22 -14.46 -36.73 -22.69
CA HIS A 22 -13.69 -35.55 -22.29
C HIS A 22 -14.57 -34.74 -21.33
N THR A 23 -14.60 -35.14 -20.07
CA THR A 23 -14.97 -34.25 -19.00
C THR A 23 -13.91 -33.16 -19.06
N LYS A 24 -14.25 -32.00 -19.59
CA LYS A 24 -13.52 -30.77 -19.33
C LYS A 24 -13.54 -30.63 -17.80
N GLN A 25 -12.47 -31.05 -17.16
CA GLN A 25 -12.11 -30.52 -15.86
C GLN A 25 -11.90 -29.02 -16.10
N GLN A 26 -12.96 -28.28 -15.86
CA GLN A 26 -12.86 -26.89 -15.48
C GLN A 26 -11.86 -26.89 -14.32
N PRO A 27 -10.76 -26.11 -14.35
CA PRO A 27 -9.99 -25.92 -13.15
C PRO A 27 -11.01 -25.42 -12.13
N GLU A 28 -11.26 -26.19 -11.09
CA GLU A 28 -11.80 -25.66 -9.85
C GLU A 28 -10.84 -24.51 -9.55
N GLU A 29 -11.29 -23.28 -9.78
CA GLU A 29 -10.77 -22.15 -9.07
C GLU A 29 -10.94 -22.57 -7.61
N GLU A 30 -9.83 -23.01 -7.00
CA GLU A 30 -9.75 -23.03 -5.57
C GLU A 30 -10.21 -21.65 -5.16
N GLY A 31 -11.44 -21.59 -4.69
CA GLY A 31 -11.98 -20.40 -4.09
C GLY A 31 -10.99 -20.09 -2.98
N VAL A 32 -10.10 -19.14 -3.26
CA VAL A 32 -9.32 -18.48 -2.22
C VAL A 32 -10.40 -17.98 -1.29
N ASP A 33 -10.57 -18.70 -0.17
CA ASP A 33 -11.57 -18.40 0.83
C ASP A 33 -11.50 -16.89 1.08
N SER A 34 -12.55 -16.18 0.72
CA SER A 34 -12.65 -14.74 0.90
C SER A 34 -12.45 -14.34 2.38
N GLU A 35 -12.59 -15.30 3.27
CA GLU A 35 -12.30 -15.20 4.69
C GLU A 35 -10.82 -14.91 5.00
N TRP A 36 -9.87 -15.38 4.14
CA TRP A 36 -8.44 -15.08 4.30
C TRP A 36 -8.08 -13.68 3.83
N LEU A 37 -8.78 -13.15 2.83
CA LEU A 37 -8.58 -11.79 2.31
C LEU A 37 -9.14 -10.73 3.27
N ASP A 38 -10.19 -11.06 4.03
CA ASP A 38 -10.79 -10.14 5.00
C ASP A 38 -9.97 -10.06 6.32
N SER A 39 -9.07 -11.02 6.58
CA SER A 39 -8.19 -11.01 7.75
C SER A 39 -6.95 -10.12 7.60
N LEU A 40 -6.63 -9.66 6.40
CA LEU A 40 -5.53 -8.75 6.12
C LEU A 40 -6.06 -7.31 5.95
N GLN A 41 -6.76 -6.80 6.95
CA GLN A 41 -7.09 -5.37 6.99
C GLN A 41 -5.82 -4.57 7.27
N HIS A 42 -5.13 -4.16 6.21
CA HIS A 42 -4.01 -3.24 6.32
C HIS A 42 -4.49 -1.88 6.83
N VAL A 43 -3.81 -1.37 7.84
CA VAL A 43 -4.11 -0.04 8.39
C VAL A 43 -3.35 1.02 7.59
N TYR A 44 -4.09 2.00 7.08
CA TYR A 44 -3.50 3.10 6.31
C TYR A 44 -3.67 4.42 7.05
N GLN A 45 -2.59 5.19 7.13
CA GLN A 45 -2.61 6.56 7.62
C GLN A 45 -1.91 7.47 6.61
N TYR A 46 -2.60 8.52 6.15
CA TYR A 46 -2.12 9.44 5.12
C TYR A 46 -1.66 8.76 3.82
N GLY A 47 -2.30 7.64 3.45
CA GLY A 47 -1.94 6.83 2.28
C GLY A 47 -0.76 5.89 2.50
N ILE A 48 -0.20 5.84 3.70
CA ILE A 48 0.92 4.98 4.08
C ILE A 48 0.36 3.76 4.83
N CYS A 49 0.76 2.54 4.43
CA CYS A 49 0.50 1.33 5.21
C CYS A 49 1.36 1.35 6.47
N ILE A 50 0.72 1.30 7.65
CA ILE A 50 1.41 1.47 8.94
C ILE A 50 1.56 0.18 9.75
N ASP A 51 1.24 -0.98 9.19
CA ASP A 51 1.23 -2.27 9.92
C ASP A 51 2.58 -2.62 10.56
N SER A 52 3.67 -2.21 9.94
CA SER A 52 5.05 -2.44 10.41
C SER A 52 5.79 -1.15 10.78
N LEU A 53 5.05 -0.07 11.02
CA LEU A 53 5.62 1.24 11.30
C LEU A 53 5.08 1.80 12.62
N ASP A 54 5.97 2.41 13.40
CA ASP A 54 5.60 3.22 14.55
C ASP A 54 5.35 4.67 14.10
N VAL A 55 4.21 5.21 14.51
CA VAL A 55 3.82 6.58 14.18
C VAL A 55 4.01 7.48 15.39
N THR A 56 4.84 8.50 15.25
CA THR A 56 5.07 9.50 16.30
C THR A 56 4.59 10.87 15.83
N GLU A 57 3.75 11.51 16.65
CA GLU A 57 3.24 12.85 16.39
C GLU A 57 4.12 13.90 17.06
N TYR A 58 4.40 14.96 16.33
CA TYR A 58 5.12 16.13 16.79
C TYR A 58 4.35 17.40 16.49
N LYS A 59 4.70 18.46 17.20
CA LYS A 59 4.13 19.79 16.98
C LYS A 59 5.23 20.79 16.67
N MET A 60 5.06 21.55 15.59
CA MET A 60 5.97 22.63 15.20
C MET A 60 6.01 23.73 16.25
N ARG A 61 7.21 24.20 16.57
CA ARG A 61 7.46 25.31 17.49
C ARG A 61 7.56 26.61 16.72
N ASN A 62 7.53 27.70 17.45
CA ASN A 62 7.75 29.01 16.85
C ASN A 62 9.23 29.12 16.39
N GLY A 63 9.43 29.49 15.13
CA GLY A 63 10.77 29.59 14.51
C GLY A 63 11.25 28.29 13.83
N ASP A 64 10.53 27.17 13.95
CA ASP A 64 10.87 25.95 13.23
C ASP A 64 10.76 26.18 11.72
N ASN A 65 11.71 25.61 11.01
CA ASN A 65 11.73 25.52 9.56
C ASN A 65 12.03 24.06 9.15
N PRO A 66 11.77 23.66 7.89
CA PRO A 66 11.96 22.26 7.47
C PRO A 66 13.34 21.70 7.79
N ALA A 67 14.40 22.48 7.50
CA ALA A 67 15.78 22.03 7.75
C ALA A 67 16.07 21.81 9.24
N ALA A 68 15.56 22.69 10.12
CA ALA A 68 15.70 22.55 11.57
C ALA A 68 14.96 21.31 12.09
N ILE A 69 13.74 21.06 11.57
CA ILE A 69 12.94 19.86 11.92
C ILE A 69 13.71 18.60 11.50
N PHE A 70 14.18 18.52 10.24
CA PHE A 70 14.91 17.36 9.77
C PHE A 70 16.21 17.12 10.54
N SER A 71 16.92 18.18 10.91
CA SER A 71 18.10 18.07 11.79
C SER A 71 17.74 17.57 13.19
N ALA A 72 16.62 18.03 13.76
CA ALA A 72 16.13 17.58 15.07
C ALA A 72 15.67 16.10 15.04
N LEU A 73 15.23 15.60 13.87
CA LEU A 73 14.90 14.19 13.63
C LEU A 73 16.15 13.31 13.41
N GLY A 74 17.36 13.87 13.48
CA GLY A 74 18.63 13.14 13.39
C GLY A 74 19.20 13.01 11.97
N PHE A 75 18.61 13.66 10.97
CA PHE A 75 19.20 13.67 9.63
C PHE A 75 20.45 14.54 9.57
N SER A 76 21.46 14.07 8.83
CA SER A 76 22.64 14.91 8.55
C SER A 76 22.24 16.17 7.78
N ALA A 77 23.06 17.23 7.88
CA ALA A 77 22.80 18.50 7.19
C ALA A 77 22.61 18.32 5.68
N LEU A 78 23.40 17.42 5.05
CA LEU A 78 23.28 17.11 3.64
C LEU A 78 21.95 16.42 3.30
N LYS A 79 21.52 15.46 4.12
CA LYS A 79 20.24 14.76 3.94
C LYS A 79 19.07 15.70 4.18
N ALA A 80 19.12 16.54 5.23
CA ALA A 80 18.10 17.54 5.54
C ALA A 80 17.92 18.56 4.38
N ASP A 81 19.01 19.02 3.78
CA ASP A 81 18.97 19.88 2.59
C ASP A 81 18.34 19.17 1.40
N SER A 82 18.72 17.91 1.16
CA SER A 82 18.13 17.09 0.08
C SER A 82 16.64 16.87 0.27
N ILE A 83 16.18 16.55 1.50
CA ILE A 83 14.76 16.41 1.83
C ILE A 83 14.02 17.73 1.60
N THR A 84 14.59 18.84 2.07
CA THR A 84 14.00 20.17 1.92
C THR A 84 13.82 20.53 0.44
N LYS A 85 14.83 20.30 -0.39
CA LYS A 85 14.77 20.57 -1.82
C LYS A 85 13.74 19.68 -2.54
N ALA A 86 13.70 18.39 -2.22
CA ALA A 86 12.77 17.45 -2.80
C ALA A 86 11.31 17.75 -2.43
N SER A 87 11.06 18.28 -1.23
CA SER A 87 9.71 18.51 -0.71
C SER A 87 9.17 19.93 -0.94
N ILE A 88 9.96 20.86 -1.46
CA ILE A 88 9.60 22.30 -1.55
C ILE A 88 8.31 22.55 -2.33
N HIS A 89 7.99 21.72 -3.31
CA HIS A 89 6.79 21.84 -4.14
C HIS A 89 5.50 21.47 -3.41
N VAL A 90 5.55 20.61 -2.37
CA VAL A 90 4.40 20.20 -1.54
C VAL A 90 4.42 20.85 -0.16
N LEU A 91 5.61 21.10 0.38
CA LEU A 91 5.85 21.68 1.70
C LEU A 91 6.46 23.08 1.56
N ASN A 92 5.61 24.08 1.30
CA ASN A 92 6.07 25.46 1.18
C ASN A 92 6.50 26.01 2.57
N PRO A 93 7.79 26.33 2.78
CA PRO A 93 8.29 26.81 4.08
C PRO A 93 7.58 28.07 4.60
N THR A 94 7.10 28.93 3.71
CA THR A 94 6.42 30.20 4.10
C THR A 94 5.00 29.96 4.64
N LYS A 95 4.42 28.78 4.41
CA LYS A 95 3.10 28.38 4.91
C LYS A 95 3.14 27.63 6.21
N LEU A 96 4.32 27.22 6.67
CA LEU A 96 4.49 26.54 7.94
C LEU A 96 4.23 27.50 9.10
N ARG A 97 3.54 27.02 10.13
CA ARG A 97 3.16 27.80 11.30
C ARG A 97 3.43 27.01 12.57
N ALA A 98 3.80 27.69 13.63
CA ALA A 98 3.83 27.11 14.96
C ALA A 98 2.47 26.50 15.31
N GLY A 99 2.48 25.34 15.94
CA GLY A 99 1.27 24.59 16.29
C GLY A 99 0.79 23.59 15.23
N MET A 100 1.34 23.60 14.01
CA MET A 100 1.06 22.56 13.00
C MET A 100 1.65 21.23 13.46
N ASN A 101 0.90 20.15 13.25
CA ASN A 101 1.36 18.81 13.55
C ASN A 101 2.17 18.24 12.37
N TYR A 102 3.18 17.44 12.71
CA TYR A 102 3.84 16.56 11.74
C TYR A 102 4.05 15.19 12.38
N TYR A 103 4.16 14.18 11.54
CA TYR A 103 4.21 12.78 11.92
C TYR A 103 5.43 12.13 11.30
N THR A 104 6.12 11.29 12.08
CA THR A 104 7.18 10.42 11.55
C THR A 104 6.70 8.98 11.59
N PHE A 105 7.09 8.22 10.59
CA PHE A 105 6.81 6.79 10.46
C PHE A 105 8.15 6.07 10.47
N THR A 106 8.40 5.32 11.52
CA THR A 106 9.68 4.64 11.77
C THR A 106 9.50 3.14 11.71
N THR A 107 10.53 2.42 11.26
CA THR A 107 10.53 0.95 11.32
C THR A 107 10.52 0.48 12.77
N GLN A 108 9.89 -0.68 13.00
CA GLN A 108 9.85 -1.35 14.32
C GLN A 108 11.10 -2.20 14.57
N ASP A 109 12.13 -2.09 13.73
CA ASP A 109 13.39 -2.80 13.85
C ASP A 109 14.27 -2.27 14.98
N SER A 110 15.32 -3.02 15.33
CA SER A 110 16.31 -2.65 16.38
C SER A 110 17.00 -1.31 16.10
N VAL A 111 17.08 -0.91 14.83
CA VAL A 111 17.53 0.42 14.40
C VAL A 111 16.34 1.12 13.80
N ALA A 112 15.67 1.97 14.59
CA ALA A 112 14.52 2.74 14.12
C ALA A 112 14.95 3.70 13.00
N ASP A 113 14.44 3.47 11.78
CA ASP A 113 14.71 4.29 10.60
C ASP A 113 13.43 5.02 10.17
N ILE A 114 13.53 6.33 9.93
CA ILE A 114 12.39 7.13 9.48
C ILE A 114 12.16 6.86 8.00
N ARG A 115 11.00 6.26 7.70
CA ARG A 115 10.59 5.89 6.34
C ARG A 115 9.73 6.95 5.67
N TYR A 116 8.87 7.62 6.45
CA TYR A 116 8.02 8.69 5.95
C TYR A 116 7.91 9.83 6.96
N ILE A 117 7.64 11.03 6.45
CA ILE A 117 7.31 12.21 7.25
C ILE A 117 6.07 12.84 6.64
N ALA A 118 5.03 13.09 7.44
CA ALA A 118 3.81 13.73 6.98
C ALA A 118 3.58 15.05 7.74
N PHE A 119 3.38 16.16 7.03
CA PHE A 119 3.07 17.46 7.59
C PHE A 119 1.57 17.77 7.38
N ALA A 120 0.84 18.08 8.43
CA ALA A 120 -0.54 18.48 8.37
C ALA A 120 -0.64 19.94 7.88
N LYS A 121 -1.01 20.15 6.61
CA LYS A 121 -1.25 21.48 6.03
C LYS A 121 -2.62 22.06 6.45
N SER A 122 -3.60 21.15 6.60
CA SER A 122 -4.94 21.43 7.10
C SER A 122 -5.50 20.21 7.82
N LEU A 123 -6.77 20.19 8.19
CA LEU A 123 -7.45 19.02 8.77
C LEU A 123 -7.52 17.82 7.81
N VAL A 124 -7.40 18.07 6.51
CA VAL A 124 -7.58 17.07 5.46
C VAL A 124 -6.41 16.99 4.48
N ASP A 125 -5.57 18.01 4.40
CA ASP A 125 -4.46 18.09 3.45
C ASP A 125 -3.13 17.84 4.16
N TYR A 126 -2.36 16.92 3.63
CA TYR A 126 -1.04 16.53 4.15
C TYR A 126 0.01 16.61 3.05
N ALA A 127 1.21 17.03 3.40
CA ALA A 127 2.39 16.87 2.57
C ALA A 127 3.17 15.65 3.11
N VAL A 128 3.31 14.62 2.28
CA VAL A 128 3.99 13.37 2.63
C VAL A 128 5.35 13.33 1.93
N ILE A 129 6.38 12.99 2.70
CA ILE A 129 7.75 12.80 2.21
C ILE A 129 8.09 11.32 2.40
N ASP A 130 8.40 10.64 1.31
CA ASP A 130 8.79 9.24 1.26
C ASP A 130 10.32 9.13 1.17
N LEU A 131 10.91 8.43 2.13
CA LEU A 131 12.34 8.20 2.28
C LEU A 131 12.73 6.73 2.07
N THR A 132 11.79 5.89 1.61
CA THR A 132 11.98 4.43 1.49
C THR A 132 12.87 4.04 0.32
N GLY A 133 12.89 4.84 -0.74
CA GLY A 133 13.66 4.55 -1.96
C GLY A 133 15.03 5.23 -1.99
N ASP A 134 15.77 5.00 -3.08
CA ASP A 134 17.03 5.67 -3.36
C ASP A 134 16.84 7.18 -3.59
N SER A 135 15.67 7.57 -4.07
CA SER A 135 15.27 8.94 -4.30
C SER A 135 14.21 9.38 -3.31
N ILE A 136 14.34 10.63 -2.83
CA ILE A 136 13.33 11.24 -1.95
C ILE A 136 12.13 11.65 -2.81
N LEU A 137 10.96 11.13 -2.49
CA LEU A 137 9.70 11.52 -3.12
C LEU A 137 8.88 12.38 -2.17
N ALA A 138 8.14 13.34 -2.70
CA ALA A 138 7.22 14.14 -1.91
C ALA A 138 5.92 14.35 -2.69
N TYR A 139 4.78 14.14 -2.02
CA TYR A 139 3.46 14.24 -2.63
C TYR A 139 2.42 14.79 -1.65
N GLU A 140 1.30 15.25 -2.19
CA GLU A 140 0.16 15.68 -1.40
C GLU A 140 -0.80 14.51 -1.19
N PHE A 141 -1.30 14.36 0.04
CA PHE A 141 -2.37 13.43 0.39
C PHE A 141 -3.57 14.20 0.92
N ASN A 142 -4.74 13.93 0.34
CA ASN A 142 -6.00 14.53 0.77
C ASN A 142 -6.87 13.45 1.45
N LYS A 143 -7.19 13.67 2.72
CA LYS A 143 -8.05 12.77 3.47
C LYS A 143 -9.48 12.82 2.92
N PRO A 144 -10.11 11.69 2.58
CA PRO A 144 -11.49 11.69 2.10
C PRO A 144 -12.43 12.24 3.17
N ILE A 145 -13.32 13.16 2.77
CA ILE A 145 -14.32 13.78 3.65
C ILE A 145 -15.69 13.18 3.35
N THR A 146 -16.33 12.62 4.37
CA THR A 146 -17.74 12.23 4.30
C THR A 146 -18.61 13.33 4.93
N ILE A 147 -19.40 14.03 4.12
CA ILE A 147 -20.35 15.05 4.60
C ILE A 147 -21.64 14.35 5.02
N LYS A 148 -21.91 14.27 6.33
CA LYS A 148 -23.21 13.85 6.86
C LYS A 148 -24.10 15.08 7.02
N ARG A 149 -25.18 15.18 6.24
CA ARG A 149 -26.19 16.22 6.41
C ARG A 149 -27.22 15.74 7.44
N HIS A 150 -27.32 16.41 8.57
CA HIS A 150 -28.42 16.25 9.51
C HIS A 150 -29.50 17.26 9.12
N TYR A 151 -30.68 16.74 8.79
CA TYR A 151 -31.89 17.57 8.67
C TYR A 151 -32.56 17.51 10.04
N THR A 152 -32.75 18.70 10.67
CA THR A 152 -33.62 18.88 11.83
C THR A 152 -34.99 19.26 11.27
N GLU A 153 -36.02 18.42 11.54
CA GLU A 153 -37.42 18.75 11.32
C GLU A 153 -37.90 19.68 12.44
#